data_2879b52e4296c095aef11a0565a7221f
#
_entry.id   2879b52e4296c095aef11a0565a7221f
#
_cell.length_a   1.000
_cell.length_b   1.000
_cell.length_c   1.000
_cell.angle_alpha   90.00
_cell.angle_beta   90.00
_cell.angle_gamma   90.00
#
_symmetry.space_group_name_H-M   'P 1'
#
loop_
_entity.id
_entity.type
_entity.pdbx_description
1 polymer ?
#
loop_
_entity_poly.entity_id
_entity_poly.type
_entity_poly.pdbx_seq_one_letter_code
_entity_poly.pdbx_strand_id
1 'polypeptide(L)'
;MTVADTAPGPATDRRGPRRVLVTLCITQITSWGVLYYAFPVLAGQISADTGWSVPILAAAFSAGLVVSALLGIVVGRWLDRHGPRWLMTLGSVVAVVAVLGLAGAPTIGWFAVAWVAAGTAMSAVLYPPAFAALTRWYGPRRVGALTILTLAGGLASTIFAPITAVLAGPLGWRGTYLVLAAVLAVVTVPGHLLGLNQKWPPAQHVTQERHRPDQVLRSRSFLALVAAFALAACASYAVVLNLVPLLHQKGVTYEVAAVALGLGGAGQVLGRLGYGWLSRSLRVRARTCLTLAGVAVTTALLAMFTGVAALITLAVLAGMVRGILTLVHATAVTDRWGASHYGQLTGVLSAPVTLAAAMAPWIGAVLAAVLGSYSTMFWVMAGMAAVAAALGLATVPAGCADSADVVTAQPAQ
;
A
#
# COMPACT_ATOMS: atom_id res chain seq x y z
N MET A 1 -20.54 39.30 -40.50
CA MET A 1 -20.03 38.87 -39.18
C MET A 1 -20.32 37.38 -39.10
N THR A 2 -19.36 36.54 -39.54
CA THR A 2 -19.52 35.12 -39.81
C THR A 2 -19.17 34.39 -38.50
N VAL A 3 -20.14 33.67 -37.92
CA VAL A 3 -19.95 32.79 -36.79
C VAL A 3 -19.07 31.60 -37.24
N ALA A 4 -17.85 31.51 -36.75
CA ALA A 4 -16.97 30.40 -36.97
C ALA A 4 -17.52 29.18 -36.25
N ASP A 5 -17.96 28.20 -37.02
CA ASP A 5 -18.37 26.87 -36.63
C ASP A 5 -17.15 26.14 -36.00
N THR A 6 -17.13 26.04 -34.67
CA THR A 6 -16.09 25.29 -33.95
C THR A 6 -16.38 23.79 -34.13
N ALA A 7 -15.72 23.18 -35.09
CA ALA A 7 -15.73 21.74 -35.28
C ALA A 7 -15.46 21.00 -33.94
N PRO A 8 -16.25 19.97 -33.59
CA PRO A 8 -16.00 19.18 -32.40
C PRO A 8 -14.64 18.48 -32.52
N GLY A 9 -13.76 18.73 -31.55
CA GLY A 9 -12.44 18.09 -31.49
C GLY A 9 -12.56 16.57 -31.55
N PRO A 10 -11.54 15.86 -32.05
CA PRO A 10 -11.62 14.42 -32.35
C PRO A 10 -12.07 13.66 -31.12
N ALA A 11 -13.12 12.84 -31.29
CA ALA A 11 -13.64 11.96 -30.27
C ALA A 11 -12.48 11.10 -29.72
N THR A 12 -12.00 11.44 -28.51
CA THR A 12 -10.95 10.68 -27.85
C THR A 12 -11.44 9.24 -27.69
N ASP A 13 -10.76 8.30 -28.33
CA ASP A 13 -11.06 6.88 -28.24
C ASP A 13 -11.11 6.45 -26.75
N ARG A 14 -12.32 6.33 -26.23
CA ARG A 14 -12.58 5.95 -24.81
C ARG A 14 -12.16 4.51 -24.52
N ARG A 15 -11.87 3.70 -25.52
CA ARG A 15 -11.51 2.28 -25.36
C ARG A 15 -10.07 2.10 -24.88
N GLY A 16 -9.15 2.95 -25.31
CA GLY A 16 -7.74 2.88 -24.94
C GLY A 16 -7.48 3.05 -23.44
N PRO A 17 -7.93 4.13 -22.79
CA PRO A 17 -7.72 4.32 -21.36
C PRO A 17 -8.39 3.24 -20.49
N ARG A 18 -9.58 2.74 -20.88
CA ARG A 18 -10.29 1.67 -20.17
C ARG A 18 -9.52 0.36 -20.19
N ARG A 19 -8.93 -0.01 -21.34
CA ARG A 19 -8.08 -1.20 -21.48
C ARG A 19 -6.88 -1.12 -20.54
N VAL A 20 -6.20 0.02 -20.50
CA VAL A 20 -5.06 0.26 -19.60
C VAL A 20 -5.45 0.07 -18.14
N LEU A 21 -6.58 0.66 -17.71
CA LEU A 21 -7.07 0.53 -16.34
C LEU A 21 -7.33 -0.93 -15.97
N VAL A 22 -8.04 -1.68 -16.80
CA VAL A 22 -8.32 -3.10 -16.57
C VAL A 22 -7.03 -3.90 -16.48
N THR A 23 -6.09 -3.67 -17.42
CA THR A 23 -4.77 -4.31 -17.37
C THR A 23 -4.06 -4.03 -16.06
N LEU A 24 -3.98 -2.76 -15.66
CA LEU A 24 -3.31 -2.39 -14.41
C LEU A 24 -4.02 -2.97 -13.19
N CYS A 25 -5.34 -3.06 -13.16
CA CYS A 25 -6.07 -3.71 -12.06
C CYS A 25 -5.65 -5.18 -11.92
N ILE A 26 -5.64 -5.94 -13.02
CA ILE A 26 -5.26 -7.36 -13.01
C ILE A 26 -3.80 -7.54 -12.60
N THR A 27 -2.89 -6.77 -13.21
CA THR A 27 -1.46 -6.88 -12.90
C THR A 27 -1.12 -6.41 -11.50
N GLN A 28 -1.84 -5.41 -10.94
CA GLN A 28 -1.66 -4.99 -9.54
C GLN A 28 -2.12 -6.06 -8.55
N ILE A 29 -3.29 -6.69 -8.77
CA ILE A 29 -3.74 -7.80 -7.92
C ILE A 29 -2.67 -8.90 -7.90
N THR A 30 -2.18 -9.29 -9.08
CA THR A 30 -1.17 -10.36 -9.21
C THR A 30 0.17 -9.97 -8.57
N SER A 31 0.69 -8.77 -8.89
CA SER A 31 1.99 -8.33 -8.38
C SER A 31 1.99 -8.16 -6.86
N TRP A 32 0.97 -7.52 -6.27
CA TRP A 32 0.83 -7.43 -4.81
C TRP A 32 0.64 -8.80 -4.17
N GLY A 33 -0.17 -9.66 -4.79
CA GLY A 33 -0.42 -11.02 -4.31
C GLY A 33 0.85 -11.82 -4.17
N VAL A 34 1.63 -11.88 -5.23
CA VAL A 34 2.84 -12.73 -5.29
C VAL A 34 4.02 -12.10 -4.56
N LEU A 35 4.32 -10.82 -4.86
CA LEU A 35 5.53 -10.17 -4.35
C LEU A 35 5.41 -9.71 -2.89
N TYR A 36 4.18 -9.55 -2.38
CA TYR A 36 3.97 -9.02 -1.04
C TYR A 36 3.21 -10.00 -0.13
N TYR A 37 2.02 -10.44 -0.54
CA TYR A 37 1.12 -11.21 0.34
C TYR A 37 1.44 -12.72 0.42
N ALA A 38 2.18 -13.29 -0.51
CA ALA A 38 2.62 -14.68 -0.41
C ALA A 38 3.62 -14.89 0.74
N PHE A 39 4.52 -13.94 0.99
CA PHE A 39 5.57 -14.06 2.00
C PHE A 39 5.04 -14.34 3.42
N PRO A 40 4.11 -13.53 4.00
CA PRO A 40 3.64 -13.78 5.36
C PRO A 40 2.94 -15.13 5.54
N VAL A 41 2.37 -15.68 4.47
CA VAL A 41 1.75 -17.01 4.48
C VAL A 41 2.81 -18.11 4.51
N LEU A 42 3.89 -17.95 3.76
CA LEU A 42 4.95 -18.94 3.59
C LEU A 42 6.07 -18.86 4.64
N ALA A 43 6.21 -17.74 5.34
CA ALA A 43 7.35 -17.49 6.24
C ALA A 43 7.55 -18.57 7.31
N GLY A 44 6.46 -19.08 7.89
CA GLY A 44 6.51 -20.15 8.88
C GLY A 44 7.02 -21.47 8.29
N GLN A 45 6.53 -21.83 7.12
CA GLN A 45 6.96 -23.06 6.42
C GLN A 45 8.42 -22.95 5.96
N ILE A 46 8.85 -21.78 5.44
CA ILE A 46 10.24 -21.52 5.09
C ILE A 46 11.14 -21.70 6.31
N SER A 47 10.77 -21.12 7.45
CA SER A 47 11.53 -21.23 8.70
C SER A 47 11.65 -22.68 9.19
N ALA A 48 10.55 -23.43 9.12
CA ALA A 48 10.53 -24.84 9.52
C ALA A 48 11.39 -25.74 8.63
N ASP A 49 11.38 -25.50 7.29
CA ASP A 49 12.10 -26.30 6.31
C ASP A 49 13.62 -25.98 6.28
N THR A 50 13.98 -24.72 6.46
CA THR A 50 15.37 -24.24 6.28
C THR A 50 16.14 -24.05 7.58
N GLY A 51 15.42 -23.94 8.73
CA GLY A 51 16.01 -23.53 10.01
C GLY A 51 16.33 -22.03 10.10
N TRP A 52 16.04 -21.23 9.07
CA TRP A 52 16.26 -19.78 9.13
C TRP A 52 15.22 -19.12 10.02
N SER A 53 15.66 -18.26 10.94
CA SER A 53 14.72 -17.59 11.86
C SER A 53 13.79 -16.61 11.13
N VAL A 54 12.54 -16.53 11.60
CA VAL A 54 11.53 -15.62 11.00
C VAL A 54 12.00 -14.16 10.97
N PRO A 55 12.72 -13.62 12.00
CA PRO A 55 13.28 -12.28 11.92
C PRO A 55 14.28 -12.07 10.76
N ILE A 56 15.10 -13.06 10.46
CA ILE A 56 16.07 -13.00 9.34
C ILE A 56 15.32 -13.05 8.00
N LEU A 57 14.30 -13.90 7.87
CA LEU A 57 13.44 -13.94 6.68
C LEU A 57 12.73 -12.59 6.46
N ALA A 58 12.18 -12.02 7.53
CA ALA A 58 11.52 -10.72 7.50
C ALA A 58 12.51 -9.57 7.19
N ALA A 59 13.77 -9.67 7.65
CA ALA A 59 14.82 -8.72 7.30
C ALA A 59 15.12 -8.73 5.80
N ALA A 60 15.25 -9.91 5.20
CA ALA A 60 15.45 -10.05 3.75
C ALA A 60 14.29 -9.43 2.95
N PHE A 61 13.05 -9.71 3.35
CA PHE A 61 11.86 -9.11 2.75
C PHE A 61 11.84 -7.58 2.92
N SER A 62 12.10 -7.08 4.13
CA SER A 62 12.16 -5.63 4.41
C SER A 62 13.26 -4.94 3.62
N ALA A 63 14.43 -5.58 3.43
CA ALA A 63 15.50 -5.06 2.57
C ALA A 63 15.01 -4.87 1.13
N GLY A 64 14.25 -5.82 0.59
CA GLY A 64 13.59 -5.68 -0.71
C GLY A 64 12.63 -4.47 -0.75
N LEU A 65 11.81 -4.29 0.27
CA LEU A 65 10.90 -3.15 0.35
C LEU A 65 11.63 -1.80 0.45
N VAL A 66 12.73 -1.73 1.19
CA VAL A 66 13.59 -0.53 1.26
C VAL A 66 14.19 -0.23 -0.11
N VAL A 67 14.72 -1.23 -0.80
CA VAL A 67 15.23 -1.08 -2.17
C VAL A 67 14.13 -0.59 -3.11
N SER A 68 12.92 -1.11 -3.01
CA SER A 68 11.77 -0.65 -3.79
C SER A 68 11.46 0.83 -3.54
N ALA A 69 11.50 1.27 -2.29
CA ALA A 69 11.27 2.67 -1.93
C ALA A 69 12.35 3.60 -2.49
N LEU A 70 13.62 3.22 -2.36
CA LEU A 70 14.75 4.02 -2.84
C LEU A 70 14.79 4.14 -4.37
N LEU A 71 14.53 3.04 -5.07
CA LEU A 71 14.51 3.01 -6.52
C LEU A 71 13.29 3.73 -7.11
N GLY A 72 12.24 3.94 -6.35
CA GLY A 72 11.02 4.64 -6.79
C GLY A 72 11.29 6.01 -7.42
N ILE A 73 12.30 6.76 -6.93
CA ILE A 73 12.71 8.07 -7.50
C ILE A 73 13.31 7.90 -8.91
N VAL A 74 14.19 6.93 -9.09
CA VAL A 74 14.85 6.64 -10.38
C VAL A 74 13.81 6.13 -11.38
N VAL A 75 12.98 5.20 -10.95
CA VAL A 75 11.87 4.63 -11.71
C VAL A 75 10.89 5.72 -12.16
N GLY A 76 10.54 6.65 -11.27
CA GLY A 76 9.66 7.78 -11.61
C GLY A 76 10.23 8.66 -12.71
N ARG A 77 11.51 9.02 -12.63
CA ARG A 77 12.19 9.84 -13.67
C ARG A 77 12.25 9.13 -15.02
N TRP A 78 12.50 7.81 -15.00
CA TRP A 78 12.53 7.02 -16.23
C TRP A 78 11.13 6.91 -16.85
N LEU A 79 10.11 6.66 -16.02
CA LEU A 79 8.71 6.62 -16.42
C LEU A 79 8.25 7.92 -17.09
N ASP A 80 8.61 9.06 -16.52
CA ASP A 80 8.25 10.37 -17.07
C ASP A 80 8.76 10.58 -18.50
N ARG A 81 9.93 10.05 -18.81
CA ARG A 81 10.56 10.21 -20.14
C ARG A 81 10.09 9.18 -21.16
N HIS A 82 9.99 7.92 -20.75
CA HIS A 82 9.81 6.78 -21.68
C HIS A 82 8.44 6.10 -21.59
N GLY A 83 7.64 6.45 -20.57
CA GLY A 83 6.35 5.82 -20.32
C GLY A 83 6.43 4.49 -19.59
N PRO A 84 5.26 3.92 -19.20
CA PRO A 84 5.22 2.76 -18.31
C PRO A 84 5.44 1.41 -19.00
N ARG A 85 5.18 1.29 -20.31
CA ARG A 85 5.13 0.00 -21.00
C ARG A 85 6.38 -0.83 -20.79
N TRP A 86 7.53 -0.34 -21.21
CA TRP A 86 8.80 -1.07 -21.12
C TRP A 86 9.30 -1.19 -19.68
N LEU A 87 9.12 -0.14 -18.87
CA LEU A 87 9.49 -0.16 -17.45
C LEU A 87 8.77 -1.27 -16.71
N MET A 88 7.43 -1.32 -16.82
CA MET A 88 6.62 -2.31 -16.11
C MET A 88 6.80 -3.72 -16.68
N THR A 89 7.04 -3.85 -18.00
CA THR A 89 7.36 -5.15 -18.61
C THR A 89 8.66 -5.72 -18.10
N LEU A 90 9.75 -4.91 -18.13
CA LEU A 90 11.06 -5.33 -17.61
C LEU A 90 10.99 -5.61 -16.11
N GLY A 91 10.27 -4.75 -15.35
CA GLY A 91 10.00 -4.99 -13.94
C GLY A 91 9.28 -6.34 -13.69
N SER A 92 8.33 -6.72 -14.56
CA SER A 92 7.66 -8.02 -14.47
C SER A 92 8.61 -9.19 -14.76
N VAL A 93 9.49 -9.07 -15.74
CA VAL A 93 10.50 -10.09 -16.01
C VAL A 93 11.45 -10.26 -14.83
N VAL A 94 11.92 -9.14 -14.25
CA VAL A 94 12.76 -9.17 -13.04
C VAL A 94 11.99 -9.78 -11.87
N ALA A 95 10.69 -9.50 -11.72
CA ALA A 95 9.85 -10.12 -10.69
C ALA A 95 9.79 -11.64 -10.83
N VAL A 96 9.59 -12.15 -12.06
CA VAL A 96 9.58 -13.59 -12.32
C VAL A 96 10.92 -14.21 -11.93
N VAL A 97 12.04 -13.64 -12.41
CA VAL A 97 13.39 -14.12 -12.09
C VAL A 97 13.65 -14.10 -10.57
N ALA A 98 13.23 -13.02 -9.90
CA ALA A 98 13.41 -12.91 -8.45
C ALA A 98 12.59 -13.96 -7.69
N VAL A 99 11.34 -14.23 -8.07
CA VAL A 99 10.50 -15.26 -7.42
C VAL A 99 11.03 -16.66 -7.71
N LEU A 100 11.56 -16.93 -8.92
CA LEU A 100 12.29 -18.17 -9.20
C LEU A 100 13.56 -18.28 -8.35
N GLY A 101 14.27 -17.18 -8.16
CA GLY A 101 15.43 -17.11 -7.26
C GLY A 101 15.06 -17.39 -5.79
N LEU A 102 13.89 -16.92 -5.32
CA LEU A 102 13.37 -17.28 -3.99
C LEU A 102 13.09 -18.78 -3.90
N ALA A 103 12.39 -19.35 -4.88
CA ALA A 103 12.08 -20.78 -4.92
C ALA A 103 13.33 -21.66 -4.90
N GLY A 104 14.38 -21.26 -5.62
CA GLY A 104 15.66 -21.99 -5.72
C GLY A 104 16.67 -21.64 -4.64
N ALA A 105 16.34 -20.82 -3.62
CA ALA A 105 17.31 -20.33 -2.64
C ALA A 105 17.95 -21.45 -1.80
N PRO A 106 19.27 -21.71 -1.92
CA PRO A 106 19.98 -22.71 -1.13
C PRO A 106 20.46 -22.14 0.21
N THR A 107 20.66 -20.84 0.30
CA THR A 107 21.19 -20.14 1.48
C THR A 107 20.40 -18.87 1.77
N ILE A 108 20.47 -18.39 3.02
CA ILE A 108 19.83 -17.14 3.43
C ILE A 108 20.39 -15.92 2.67
N GLY A 109 21.68 -15.92 2.33
CA GLY A 109 22.29 -14.87 1.52
C GLY A 109 21.69 -14.81 0.11
N TRP A 110 21.51 -15.96 -0.54
CA TRP A 110 20.82 -16.04 -1.82
C TRP A 110 19.36 -15.55 -1.72
N PHE A 111 18.65 -16.00 -0.67
CA PHE A 111 17.28 -15.56 -0.40
C PHE A 111 17.18 -14.03 -0.24
N ALA A 112 18.14 -13.42 0.47
CA ALA A 112 18.19 -11.97 0.62
C ALA A 112 18.46 -11.24 -0.72
N VAL A 113 19.39 -11.75 -1.54
CA VAL A 113 19.66 -11.22 -2.90
C VAL A 113 18.41 -11.33 -3.78
N ALA A 114 17.70 -12.45 -3.73
CA ALA A 114 16.45 -12.62 -4.46
C ALA A 114 15.36 -11.62 -3.99
N TRP A 115 15.27 -11.31 -2.69
CA TRP A 115 14.38 -10.26 -2.18
C TRP A 115 14.79 -8.85 -2.62
N VAL A 116 16.09 -8.54 -2.69
CA VAL A 116 16.58 -7.26 -3.26
C VAL A 116 16.19 -7.15 -4.73
N ALA A 117 16.32 -8.23 -5.51
CA ALA A 117 15.84 -8.27 -6.90
C ALA A 117 14.31 -8.11 -6.98
N ALA A 118 13.54 -8.78 -6.10
CA ALA A 118 12.11 -8.61 -5.99
C ALA A 118 11.73 -7.15 -5.63
N GLY A 119 12.46 -6.51 -4.72
CA GLY A 119 12.28 -5.10 -4.38
C GLY A 119 12.53 -4.16 -5.56
N THR A 120 13.56 -4.45 -6.36
CA THR A 120 13.82 -3.72 -7.61
C THR A 120 12.63 -3.86 -8.57
N ALA A 121 12.10 -5.06 -8.74
CA ALA A 121 10.90 -5.30 -9.53
C ALA A 121 9.68 -4.57 -8.97
N MET A 122 9.45 -4.63 -7.66
CA MET A 122 8.34 -3.94 -6.97
C MET A 122 8.32 -2.44 -7.26
N SER A 123 9.47 -1.77 -7.30
CA SER A 123 9.56 -0.34 -7.64
C SER A 123 8.99 -0.02 -9.01
N ALA A 124 9.09 -0.97 -9.95
CA ALA A 124 8.67 -0.79 -11.34
C ALA A 124 7.24 -1.30 -11.62
N VAL A 125 6.68 -2.23 -10.81
CA VAL A 125 5.40 -2.88 -11.13
C VAL A 125 4.26 -2.57 -10.15
N LEU A 126 4.54 -2.03 -8.95
CA LEU A 126 3.51 -1.74 -7.95
C LEU A 126 2.84 -0.36 -8.18
N TYR A 127 2.15 0.14 -7.16
CA TYR A 127 1.32 1.34 -7.26
C TYR A 127 2.01 2.60 -7.84
N PRO A 128 3.24 3.00 -7.46
CA PRO A 128 3.76 4.28 -7.90
C PRO A 128 3.80 4.46 -9.42
N PRO A 129 4.37 3.53 -10.23
CA PRO A 129 4.34 3.67 -11.69
C PRO A 129 2.93 3.53 -12.28
N ALA A 130 2.06 2.69 -11.71
CA ALA A 130 0.68 2.55 -12.17
C ALA A 130 -0.14 3.83 -11.93
N PHE A 131 0.05 4.50 -10.77
CA PHE A 131 -0.60 5.77 -10.46
C PHE A 131 -0.14 6.89 -11.38
N ALA A 132 1.17 6.99 -11.63
CA ALA A 132 1.72 7.98 -12.53
C ALA A 132 1.17 7.78 -13.97
N ALA A 133 1.11 6.53 -14.42
CA ALA A 133 0.56 6.17 -15.73
C ALA A 133 -0.93 6.56 -15.86
N LEU A 134 -1.76 6.16 -14.90
CA LEU A 134 -3.20 6.51 -14.91
C LEU A 134 -3.42 8.01 -14.77
N THR A 135 -2.64 8.69 -13.93
CA THR A 135 -2.74 10.14 -13.76
C THR A 135 -2.54 10.85 -15.10
N ARG A 136 -1.58 10.39 -15.90
CA ARG A 136 -1.24 11.02 -17.17
C ARG A 136 -2.23 10.69 -18.28
N TRP A 137 -2.70 9.43 -18.37
CA TRP A 137 -3.68 9.04 -19.38
C TRP A 137 -5.11 9.51 -19.11
N TYR A 138 -5.50 9.62 -17.83
CA TYR A 138 -6.86 9.99 -17.44
C TYR A 138 -7.04 11.50 -17.20
N GLY A 139 -5.95 12.28 -16.98
CA GLY A 139 -6.00 13.72 -16.75
C GLY A 139 -7.00 14.14 -15.65
N PRO A 140 -8.03 14.97 -15.96
CA PRO A 140 -9.01 15.41 -14.97
C PRO A 140 -9.81 14.25 -14.33
N ARG A 141 -10.01 13.15 -15.05
CA ARG A 141 -10.77 11.97 -14.58
C ARG A 141 -9.91 10.96 -13.81
N ARG A 142 -8.65 11.29 -13.49
CA ARG A 142 -7.70 10.40 -12.81
C ARG A 142 -8.20 9.84 -11.47
N VAL A 143 -8.95 10.63 -10.69
CA VAL A 143 -9.39 10.23 -9.35
C VAL A 143 -10.20 8.94 -9.38
N GLY A 144 -11.18 8.83 -10.28
CA GLY A 144 -11.96 7.60 -10.42
C GLY A 144 -11.12 6.40 -10.85
N ALA A 145 -10.18 6.58 -11.78
CA ALA A 145 -9.27 5.50 -12.22
C ALA A 145 -8.34 5.03 -11.10
N LEU A 146 -7.77 5.95 -10.33
CA LEU A 146 -6.93 5.63 -9.16
C LEU A 146 -7.73 4.92 -8.07
N THR A 147 -8.97 5.34 -7.83
CA THR A 147 -9.87 4.67 -6.88
C THR A 147 -10.12 3.23 -7.30
N ILE A 148 -10.51 2.99 -8.57
CA ILE A 148 -10.74 1.63 -9.08
C ILE A 148 -9.47 0.77 -8.94
N LEU A 149 -8.31 1.31 -9.31
CA LEU A 149 -7.03 0.60 -9.19
C LEU A 149 -6.71 0.22 -7.74
N THR A 150 -6.93 1.15 -6.81
CA THR A 150 -6.65 0.88 -5.39
C THR A 150 -7.64 -0.09 -4.76
N LEU A 151 -8.90 -0.09 -5.20
CA LEU A 151 -9.89 -1.09 -4.81
C LEU A 151 -9.49 -2.48 -5.33
N ALA A 152 -9.11 -2.57 -6.61
CA ALA A 152 -8.64 -3.82 -7.20
C ALA A 152 -7.41 -4.38 -6.47
N GLY A 153 -6.37 -3.57 -6.30
CA GLY A 153 -5.16 -4.00 -5.58
C GLY A 153 -5.40 -4.32 -4.10
N GLY A 154 -6.44 -3.75 -3.50
CA GLY A 154 -6.89 -4.12 -2.15
C GLY A 154 -7.37 -5.57 -2.03
N LEU A 155 -7.82 -6.18 -3.14
CA LEU A 155 -8.23 -7.58 -3.20
C LEU A 155 -7.05 -8.56 -3.35
N ALA A 156 -5.82 -8.07 -3.50
CA ALA A 156 -4.66 -8.95 -3.70
C ALA A 156 -4.48 -9.97 -2.57
N SER A 157 -4.57 -9.55 -1.31
CA SER A 157 -4.50 -10.47 -0.16
C SER A 157 -5.71 -11.40 -0.09
N THR A 158 -6.90 -10.91 -0.43
CA THR A 158 -8.14 -11.70 -0.42
C THR A 158 -8.06 -12.89 -1.39
N ILE A 159 -7.39 -12.68 -2.52
CA ILE A 159 -7.24 -13.71 -3.57
C ILE A 159 -6.01 -14.57 -3.30
N PHE A 160 -4.85 -13.95 -3.11
CA PHE A 160 -3.57 -14.67 -3.12
C PHE A 160 -3.19 -15.30 -1.79
N ALA A 161 -3.64 -14.78 -0.63
CA ALA A 161 -3.31 -15.42 0.64
C ALA A 161 -3.93 -16.83 0.77
N PRO A 162 -5.24 -17.03 0.51
CA PRO A 162 -5.82 -18.38 0.47
C PRO A 162 -5.20 -19.28 -0.60
N ILE A 163 -4.99 -18.77 -1.83
CA ILE A 163 -4.37 -19.54 -2.92
C ILE A 163 -2.97 -20.01 -2.48
N THR A 164 -2.16 -19.13 -1.91
CA THR A 164 -0.81 -19.46 -1.42
C THR A 164 -0.87 -20.53 -0.35
N ALA A 165 -1.80 -20.44 0.61
CA ALA A 165 -1.95 -21.43 1.66
C ALA A 165 -2.35 -22.82 1.12
N VAL A 166 -3.30 -22.86 0.17
CA VAL A 166 -3.74 -24.11 -0.48
C VAL A 166 -2.59 -24.76 -1.26
N LEU A 167 -1.80 -23.98 -1.97
CA LEU A 167 -0.65 -24.49 -2.73
C LEU A 167 0.50 -24.95 -1.82
N ALA A 168 0.69 -24.30 -0.68
CA ALA A 168 1.79 -24.57 0.24
C ALA A 168 1.71 -25.97 0.87
N GLY A 169 0.51 -26.52 1.06
CA GLY A 169 0.30 -27.87 1.59
C GLY A 169 0.96 -28.94 0.72
N PRO A 170 0.48 -29.17 -0.50
CA PRO A 170 0.96 -30.24 -1.37
C PRO A 170 2.32 -29.94 -2.03
N LEU A 171 2.66 -28.67 -2.31
CA LEU A 171 3.84 -28.30 -3.10
C LEU A 171 5.02 -27.81 -2.25
N GLY A 172 4.78 -27.55 -0.97
CA GLY A 172 5.73 -26.84 -0.12
C GLY A 172 5.94 -25.39 -0.60
N TRP A 173 6.74 -24.62 0.13
CA TRP A 173 6.97 -23.20 -0.18
C TRP A 173 7.74 -23.00 -1.51
N ARG A 174 8.68 -23.87 -1.86
CA ARG A 174 9.43 -23.78 -3.11
C ARG A 174 8.52 -24.00 -4.32
N GLY A 175 7.73 -25.09 -4.32
CA GLY A 175 6.76 -25.37 -5.38
C GLY A 175 5.69 -24.28 -5.50
N THR A 176 5.26 -23.73 -4.37
CA THR A 176 4.32 -22.60 -4.36
C THR A 176 4.91 -21.37 -5.06
N TYR A 177 6.16 -20.98 -4.75
CA TYR A 177 6.81 -19.87 -5.45
C TYR A 177 7.02 -20.16 -6.94
N LEU A 178 7.26 -21.41 -7.37
CA LEU A 178 7.34 -21.76 -8.80
C LEU A 178 6.01 -21.53 -9.51
N VAL A 179 4.89 -21.95 -8.91
CA VAL A 179 3.55 -21.70 -9.47
C VAL A 179 3.26 -20.19 -9.51
N LEU A 180 3.58 -19.48 -8.46
CA LEU A 180 3.38 -18.03 -8.40
C LEU A 180 4.24 -17.27 -9.42
N ALA A 181 5.48 -17.74 -9.68
CA ALA A 181 6.33 -17.19 -10.74
C ALA A 181 5.72 -17.43 -12.13
N ALA A 182 5.13 -18.60 -12.38
CA ALA A 182 4.41 -18.89 -13.62
C ALA A 182 3.20 -17.95 -13.78
N VAL A 183 2.43 -17.72 -12.71
CA VAL A 183 1.30 -16.77 -12.71
C VAL A 183 1.79 -15.35 -13.04
N LEU A 184 2.88 -14.89 -12.43
CA LEU A 184 3.48 -13.60 -12.77
C LEU A 184 3.88 -13.54 -14.25
N ALA A 185 4.57 -14.57 -14.75
CA ALA A 185 5.03 -14.62 -16.13
C ALA A 185 3.88 -14.52 -17.12
N VAL A 186 2.80 -15.30 -16.91
CA VAL A 186 1.66 -15.38 -17.84
C VAL A 186 0.75 -14.15 -17.74
N VAL A 187 0.60 -13.56 -16.55
CA VAL A 187 -0.34 -12.44 -16.35
C VAL A 187 0.35 -11.09 -16.52
N THR A 188 1.48 -10.85 -15.83
CA THR A 188 2.02 -9.50 -15.74
C THR A 188 2.90 -9.13 -16.92
N VAL A 189 3.69 -10.05 -17.48
CA VAL A 189 4.56 -9.76 -18.61
C VAL A 189 3.74 -9.41 -19.86
N PRO A 190 2.80 -10.26 -20.35
CA PRO A 190 1.98 -9.89 -21.51
C PRO A 190 1.01 -8.77 -21.18
N GLY A 191 0.49 -8.70 -19.94
CA GLY A 191 -0.35 -7.59 -19.49
C GLY A 191 0.33 -6.24 -19.67
N HIS A 192 1.53 -6.07 -19.17
CA HIS A 192 2.26 -4.81 -19.32
C HIS A 192 2.74 -4.57 -20.77
N LEU A 193 3.24 -5.60 -21.45
CA LEU A 193 3.73 -5.48 -22.81
C LEU A 193 2.63 -5.10 -23.81
N LEU A 194 1.48 -5.75 -23.74
CA LEU A 194 0.40 -5.61 -24.69
C LEU A 194 -0.68 -4.62 -24.21
N GLY A 195 -0.99 -4.62 -22.92
CA GLY A 195 -2.06 -3.80 -22.34
C GLY A 195 -1.69 -2.33 -22.17
N LEU A 196 -0.40 -1.99 -22.00
CA LEU A 196 0.08 -0.62 -21.84
C LEU A 196 0.55 0.02 -23.17
N ASN A 197 0.15 -0.52 -24.31
CA ASN A 197 0.51 -0.02 -25.62
C ASN A 197 -0.35 1.19 -26.03
N GLN A 198 -0.27 2.26 -25.25
CA GLN A 198 -0.92 3.55 -25.51
C GLN A 198 0.13 4.63 -25.69
N LYS A 199 -0.13 5.59 -26.60
CA LYS A 199 0.76 6.74 -26.80
C LYS A 199 0.94 7.47 -25.47
N TRP A 200 2.22 7.69 -25.10
CA TRP A 200 2.57 8.40 -23.86
C TRP A 200 2.38 9.90 -24.05
N PRO A 201 1.49 10.57 -23.31
CA PRO A 201 1.29 12.00 -23.47
C PRO A 201 2.52 12.78 -23.00
N PRO A 202 2.83 13.94 -23.59
CA PRO A 202 3.91 14.81 -23.10
C PRO A 202 3.64 15.27 -21.67
N ALA A 203 4.71 15.61 -20.94
CA ALA A 203 4.58 16.15 -19.59
C ALA A 203 3.83 17.50 -19.65
N GLN A 204 2.75 17.62 -18.88
CA GLN A 204 2.13 18.93 -18.70
C GLN A 204 3.00 19.71 -17.72
N HIS A 205 3.64 20.79 -18.19
CA HIS A 205 4.29 21.75 -17.33
C HIS A 205 3.21 22.55 -16.60
N VAL A 206 2.88 22.14 -15.37
CA VAL A 206 2.10 23.00 -14.48
C VAL A 206 3.06 24.09 -13.99
N THR A 207 2.86 25.32 -14.45
CA THR A 207 3.50 26.50 -13.89
C THR A 207 3.00 26.66 -12.46
N GLN A 208 3.81 26.18 -11.51
CA GLN A 208 3.51 26.35 -10.08
C GLN A 208 3.91 27.75 -9.64
N GLU A 209 2.94 28.52 -9.16
CA GLU A 209 3.21 29.74 -8.41
C GLU A 209 4.06 29.40 -7.17
N ARG A 210 5.20 30.09 -7.06
CA ARG A 210 6.17 29.89 -5.98
C ARG A 210 5.68 30.52 -4.67
N HIS A 211 4.90 29.81 -3.88
CA HIS A 211 4.81 30.12 -2.44
C HIS A 211 5.86 29.31 -1.69
N ARG A 212 6.37 29.82 -0.56
CA ARG A 212 7.49 29.20 0.18
C ARG A 212 7.00 28.00 1.00
N PRO A 213 7.22 26.75 0.59
CA PRO A 213 6.80 25.56 1.34
C PRO A 213 7.61 25.35 2.63
N ASP A 214 8.76 26.01 2.76
CA ASP A 214 9.71 25.82 3.88
C ASP A 214 9.10 26.09 5.26
N GLN A 215 8.14 27.03 5.35
CA GLN A 215 7.48 27.33 6.62
C GLN A 215 6.52 26.21 7.04
N VAL A 216 5.83 25.58 6.08
CA VAL A 216 4.93 24.44 6.34
C VAL A 216 5.75 23.23 6.78
N LEU A 217 6.84 22.92 6.09
CA LEU A 217 7.71 21.78 6.39
C LEU A 217 8.29 21.82 7.80
N ARG A 218 8.57 23.00 8.32
CA ARG A 218 9.10 23.20 9.68
C ARG A 218 8.01 23.40 10.74
N SER A 219 6.74 23.45 10.37
CA SER A 219 5.66 23.62 11.31
C SER A 219 5.47 22.41 12.22
N ARG A 220 5.15 22.66 13.50
CA ARG A 220 4.86 21.59 14.47
C ARG A 220 3.75 20.66 13.99
N SER A 221 2.72 21.21 13.34
CA SER A 221 1.58 20.43 12.80
C SER A 221 2.01 19.49 11.66
N PHE A 222 2.94 19.92 10.79
CA PHE A 222 3.45 19.07 9.72
C PHE A 222 4.37 17.97 10.27
N LEU A 223 5.26 18.29 11.20
CA LEU A 223 6.12 17.30 11.84
C LEU A 223 5.33 16.28 12.66
N ALA A 224 4.30 16.73 13.39
CA ALA A 224 3.37 15.82 14.07
C ALA A 224 2.62 14.91 13.09
N LEU A 225 2.23 15.44 11.93
CA LEU A 225 1.59 14.66 10.88
C LEU A 225 2.52 13.56 10.32
N VAL A 226 3.76 13.91 10.00
CA VAL A 226 4.79 12.97 9.53
C VAL A 226 5.02 11.86 10.55
N ALA A 227 5.24 12.23 11.82
CA ALA A 227 5.47 11.26 12.89
C ALA A 227 4.25 10.35 13.12
N ALA A 228 3.03 10.92 13.17
CA ALA A 228 1.80 10.17 13.35
C ALA A 228 1.58 9.13 12.23
N PHE A 229 1.75 9.53 10.97
CA PHE A 229 1.56 8.59 9.85
C PHE A 229 2.70 7.58 9.74
N ALA A 230 3.95 7.93 10.06
CA ALA A 230 5.06 6.97 10.07
C ALA A 230 4.87 5.89 11.14
N LEU A 231 4.50 6.28 12.38
CA LEU A 231 4.18 5.34 13.45
C LEU A 231 2.98 4.46 13.12
N ALA A 232 1.90 5.05 12.61
CA ALA A 232 0.71 4.30 12.20
C ALA A 232 0.99 3.34 11.04
N ALA A 233 1.81 3.73 10.07
CA ALA A 233 2.23 2.86 8.98
C ALA A 233 3.06 1.70 9.52
N CYS A 234 4.07 1.95 10.35
CA CYS A 234 4.85 0.91 10.99
C CYS A 234 3.94 -0.08 11.74
N ALA A 235 3.05 0.39 12.60
CA ALA A 235 2.12 -0.45 13.34
C ALA A 235 1.21 -1.26 12.40
N SER A 236 0.56 -0.61 11.44
CA SER A 236 -0.39 -1.27 10.54
C SER A 236 0.27 -2.34 9.67
N TYR A 237 1.46 -2.07 9.13
CA TYR A 237 2.15 -3.03 8.27
C TYR A 237 2.81 -4.15 9.07
N ALA A 238 3.34 -3.88 10.29
CA ALA A 238 3.81 -4.93 11.19
C ALA A 238 2.69 -5.90 11.55
N VAL A 239 1.49 -5.38 11.89
CA VAL A 239 0.30 -6.18 12.19
C VAL A 239 -0.08 -7.08 11.02
N VAL A 240 -0.17 -6.54 9.80
CA VAL A 240 -0.58 -7.30 8.61
C VAL A 240 0.38 -8.44 8.31
N LEU A 241 1.69 -8.16 8.34
CA LEU A 241 2.70 -9.14 7.96
C LEU A 241 2.92 -10.20 9.04
N ASN A 242 2.60 -9.89 10.30
CA ASN A 242 2.69 -10.83 11.42
C ASN A 242 1.32 -11.38 11.87
N LEU A 243 0.24 -11.12 11.12
CA LEU A 243 -1.09 -11.62 11.45
C LEU A 243 -1.16 -13.14 11.40
N VAL A 244 -0.64 -13.76 10.34
CA VAL A 244 -0.64 -15.22 10.20
C VAL A 244 0.15 -15.89 11.33
N PRO A 245 1.38 -15.47 11.65
CA PRO A 245 2.11 -15.97 12.82
C PRO A 245 1.37 -15.77 14.16
N LEU A 246 0.72 -14.62 14.37
CA LEU A 246 -0.07 -14.38 15.59
C LEU A 246 -1.21 -15.39 15.70
N LEU A 247 -1.99 -15.58 14.63
CA LEU A 247 -3.13 -16.48 14.62
C LEU A 247 -2.67 -17.92 14.85
N HIS A 248 -1.56 -18.31 14.22
CA HIS A 248 -0.97 -19.64 14.43
C HIS A 248 -0.50 -19.84 15.86
N GLN A 249 0.14 -18.86 16.50
CA GLN A 249 0.49 -18.90 17.93
C GLN A 249 -0.74 -19.06 18.83
N LYS A 250 -1.90 -18.58 18.40
CA LYS A 250 -3.20 -18.72 19.11
C LYS A 250 -3.93 -20.03 18.79
N GLY A 251 -3.28 -20.99 18.09
CA GLY A 251 -3.82 -22.31 17.78
C GLY A 251 -4.70 -22.36 16.53
N VAL A 252 -4.72 -21.29 15.71
CA VAL A 252 -5.43 -21.27 14.41
C VAL A 252 -4.56 -21.94 13.36
N THR A 253 -5.14 -22.76 12.46
CA THR A 253 -4.40 -23.39 11.38
C THR A 253 -3.91 -22.35 10.37
N TYR A 254 -2.85 -22.65 9.60
CA TYR A 254 -2.30 -21.73 8.61
C TYR A 254 -3.29 -21.35 7.53
N GLU A 255 -4.16 -22.29 7.10
CA GLU A 255 -5.18 -22.07 6.10
C GLU A 255 -6.21 -21.03 6.58
N VAL A 256 -6.71 -21.20 7.81
CA VAL A 256 -7.68 -20.28 8.40
C VAL A 256 -7.04 -18.91 8.67
N ALA A 257 -5.78 -18.89 9.09
CA ALA A 257 -5.04 -17.65 9.28
C ALA A 257 -4.83 -16.90 7.95
N ALA A 258 -4.55 -17.61 6.86
CA ALA A 258 -4.44 -17.04 5.52
C ALA A 258 -5.80 -16.50 5.01
N VAL A 259 -6.90 -17.21 5.29
CA VAL A 259 -8.26 -16.72 5.02
C VAL A 259 -8.55 -15.43 5.82
N ALA A 260 -8.19 -15.38 7.10
CA ALA A 260 -8.35 -14.18 7.92
C ALA A 260 -7.58 -12.97 7.36
N LEU A 261 -6.33 -13.20 6.90
CA LEU A 261 -5.53 -12.18 6.20
C LEU A 261 -6.22 -11.73 4.90
N GLY A 262 -6.74 -12.67 4.12
CA GLY A 262 -7.51 -12.40 2.90
C GLY A 262 -8.76 -11.58 3.15
N LEU A 263 -9.56 -11.95 4.16
CA LEU A 263 -10.76 -11.20 4.57
C LEU A 263 -10.41 -9.81 5.10
N GLY A 264 -9.26 -9.66 5.77
CA GLY A 264 -8.69 -8.34 6.11
C GLY A 264 -8.46 -7.46 4.88
N GLY A 265 -8.07 -8.05 3.74
CA GLY A 265 -7.98 -7.36 2.45
C GLY A 265 -9.34 -6.90 1.92
N ALA A 266 -10.36 -7.77 2.01
CA ALA A 266 -11.75 -7.39 1.68
C ALA A 266 -12.23 -6.25 2.59
N GLY A 267 -11.94 -6.32 3.89
CA GLY A 267 -12.19 -5.24 4.85
C GLY A 267 -11.55 -3.92 4.39
N GLN A 268 -10.31 -3.97 3.90
CA GLN A 268 -9.62 -2.76 3.38
C GLN A 268 -10.38 -2.12 2.21
N VAL A 269 -10.96 -2.90 1.32
CA VAL A 269 -11.81 -2.40 0.24
C VAL A 269 -13.08 -1.74 0.78
N LEU A 270 -13.75 -2.40 1.73
CA LEU A 270 -14.94 -1.85 2.39
C LEU A 270 -14.65 -0.52 3.11
N GLY A 271 -13.52 -0.44 3.83
CA GLY A 271 -13.07 0.80 4.47
C GLY A 271 -12.89 1.96 3.49
N ARG A 272 -12.30 1.68 2.32
CA ARG A 272 -12.13 2.69 1.25
C ARG A 272 -13.47 3.17 0.68
N LEU A 273 -14.44 2.27 0.48
CA LEU A 273 -15.77 2.63 0.03
C LEU A 273 -16.50 3.53 1.05
N GLY A 274 -16.35 3.24 2.34
CA GLY A 274 -16.93 4.05 3.42
C GLY A 274 -16.28 5.42 3.63
N TYR A 275 -15.07 5.64 3.11
CA TYR A 275 -14.31 6.87 3.32
C TYR A 275 -15.04 8.13 2.81
N GLY A 276 -15.75 8.04 1.70
CA GLY A 276 -16.49 9.16 1.14
C GLY A 276 -17.58 9.71 2.08
N TRP A 277 -18.24 8.83 2.81
CA TRP A 277 -19.19 9.23 3.86
C TRP A 277 -18.43 9.82 5.07
N LEU A 278 -17.37 9.17 5.54
CA LEU A 278 -16.57 9.63 6.68
C LEU A 278 -15.96 11.02 6.44
N SER A 279 -15.50 11.28 5.23
CA SER A 279 -14.88 12.56 4.88
C SER A 279 -15.86 13.73 4.86
N ARG A 280 -17.16 13.45 4.61
CA ARG A 280 -18.23 14.46 4.66
C ARG A 280 -18.80 14.65 6.07
N SER A 281 -18.77 13.61 6.90
CA SER A 281 -19.39 13.64 8.23
C SER A 281 -18.45 14.15 9.32
N LEU A 282 -17.13 14.06 9.14
CA LEU A 282 -16.15 14.38 10.18
C LEU A 282 -15.16 15.46 9.76
N ARG A 283 -14.86 16.36 10.69
CA ARG A 283 -13.78 17.35 10.54
C ARG A 283 -12.42 16.61 10.38
N VAL A 284 -11.48 17.24 9.67
CA VAL A 284 -10.14 16.66 9.34
C VAL A 284 -9.43 16.12 10.57
N ARG A 285 -9.43 16.87 11.69
CA ARG A 285 -8.81 16.45 12.96
C ARG A 285 -9.46 15.20 13.51
N ALA A 286 -10.79 15.20 13.66
CA ALA A 286 -11.55 14.07 14.20
C ALA A 286 -11.36 12.80 13.35
N ARG A 287 -11.46 12.94 12.02
CA ARG A 287 -11.26 11.84 11.07
C ARG A 287 -9.86 11.23 11.20
N THR A 288 -8.81 12.06 11.29
CA THR A 288 -7.45 11.59 11.47
C THR A 288 -7.27 10.85 12.79
N CYS A 289 -7.69 11.46 13.91
CA CYS A 289 -7.56 10.86 15.24
C CYS A 289 -8.35 9.56 15.37
N LEU A 290 -9.60 9.52 14.89
CA LEU A 290 -10.42 8.31 14.93
C LEU A 290 -9.84 7.17 14.08
N THR A 291 -9.28 7.49 12.93
CA THR A 291 -8.63 6.48 12.08
C THR A 291 -7.38 5.91 12.78
N LEU A 292 -6.53 6.77 13.35
CA LEU A 292 -5.33 6.34 14.08
C LEU A 292 -5.67 5.57 15.37
N ALA A 293 -6.68 6.02 16.11
CA ALA A 293 -7.21 5.30 17.26
C ALA A 293 -7.81 3.95 16.87
N GLY A 294 -8.49 3.87 15.73
CA GLY A 294 -8.99 2.61 15.18
C GLY A 294 -7.86 1.61 14.89
N VAL A 295 -6.71 2.06 14.41
CA VAL A 295 -5.52 1.19 14.27
C VAL A 295 -5.09 0.65 15.64
N ALA A 296 -4.98 1.51 16.65
CA ALA A 296 -4.59 1.10 18.00
C ALA A 296 -5.56 0.09 18.60
N VAL A 297 -6.86 0.40 18.55
CA VAL A 297 -7.92 -0.45 19.12
C VAL A 297 -7.98 -1.81 18.44
N THR A 298 -8.03 -1.85 17.10
CA THR A 298 -8.11 -3.14 16.38
C THR A 298 -6.86 -3.99 16.60
N THR A 299 -5.68 -3.37 16.70
CA THR A 299 -4.42 -4.06 17.02
C THR A 299 -4.43 -4.62 18.43
N ALA A 300 -4.87 -3.84 19.41
CA ALA A 300 -5.00 -4.28 20.82
C ALA A 300 -6.00 -5.44 20.97
N LEU A 301 -7.14 -5.36 20.29
CA LEU A 301 -8.15 -6.42 20.29
C LEU A 301 -7.63 -7.71 19.63
N LEU A 302 -6.86 -7.62 18.54
CA LEU A 302 -6.18 -8.79 17.96
C LEU A 302 -5.18 -9.43 18.92
N ALA A 303 -4.50 -8.64 19.76
CA ALA A 303 -3.62 -9.15 20.79
C ALA A 303 -4.41 -9.90 21.90
N MET A 304 -5.56 -9.36 22.28
CA MET A 304 -6.34 -9.82 23.45
C MET A 304 -7.18 -11.07 23.15
N PHE A 305 -7.91 -11.10 22.04
CA PHE A 305 -8.85 -12.18 21.74
C PHE A 305 -8.15 -13.43 21.20
N THR A 306 -8.77 -14.62 21.47
CA THR A 306 -8.24 -15.93 21.03
C THR A 306 -9.24 -16.73 20.19
N GLY A 307 -10.54 -16.43 20.27
CA GLY A 307 -11.55 -17.14 19.50
C GLY A 307 -11.43 -16.89 17.99
N VAL A 308 -11.48 -17.94 17.17
CA VAL A 308 -11.26 -17.88 15.72
C VAL A 308 -12.21 -16.89 15.04
N ALA A 309 -13.51 -16.94 15.35
CA ALA A 309 -14.51 -16.03 14.77
C ALA A 309 -14.23 -14.57 15.14
N ALA A 310 -13.84 -14.29 16.39
CA ALA A 310 -13.45 -12.96 16.83
C ALA A 310 -12.19 -12.47 16.09
N LEU A 311 -11.17 -13.33 15.95
CA LEU A 311 -9.93 -13.00 15.25
C LEU A 311 -10.17 -12.68 13.76
N ILE A 312 -11.03 -13.45 13.08
CA ILE A 312 -11.42 -13.16 11.69
C ILE A 312 -12.16 -11.82 11.59
N THR A 313 -13.14 -11.60 12.47
CA THR A 313 -13.89 -10.32 12.49
C THR A 313 -12.95 -9.13 12.74
N LEU A 314 -12.03 -9.26 13.69
CA LEU A 314 -11.05 -8.23 14.02
C LEU A 314 -10.05 -8.01 12.87
N ALA A 315 -9.66 -9.05 12.12
CA ALA A 315 -8.84 -8.92 10.93
C ALA A 315 -9.55 -8.11 9.84
N VAL A 316 -10.86 -8.33 9.65
CA VAL A 316 -11.70 -7.53 8.72
C VAL A 316 -11.77 -6.08 9.20
N LEU A 317 -12.06 -5.83 10.47
CA LEU A 317 -12.13 -4.47 11.03
C LEU A 317 -10.79 -3.74 10.94
N ALA A 318 -9.68 -4.40 11.28
CA ALA A 318 -8.34 -3.85 11.10
C ALA A 318 -8.05 -3.53 9.63
N GLY A 319 -8.51 -4.38 8.71
CA GLY A 319 -8.50 -4.12 7.28
C GLY A 319 -9.27 -2.86 6.91
N MET A 320 -10.51 -2.70 7.39
CA MET A 320 -11.33 -1.50 7.12
C MET A 320 -10.63 -0.22 7.58
N VAL A 321 -10.10 -0.23 8.81
CA VAL A 321 -9.36 0.92 9.35
C VAL A 321 -8.13 1.24 8.51
N ARG A 322 -7.38 0.23 8.08
CA ARG A 322 -6.22 0.40 7.19
C ARG A 322 -6.63 0.97 5.81
N GLY A 323 -7.78 0.53 5.28
CA GLY A 323 -8.34 1.09 4.05
C GLY A 323 -8.63 2.58 4.17
N ILE A 324 -9.25 3.00 5.28
CA ILE A 324 -9.51 4.40 5.61
C ILE A 324 -8.20 5.17 5.79
N LEU A 325 -7.22 4.60 6.54
CA LEU A 325 -5.92 5.22 6.79
C LEU A 325 -5.19 5.56 5.49
N THR A 326 -5.24 4.68 4.49
CA THR A 326 -4.63 4.92 3.18
C THR A 326 -5.19 6.19 2.52
N LEU A 327 -6.51 6.42 2.60
CA LEU A 327 -7.15 7.59 2.01
C LEU A 327 -6.97 8.85 2.86
N VAL A 328 -7.01 8.73 4.19
CA VAL A 328 -6.66 9.85 5.11
C VAL A 328 -5.22 10.32 4.86
N HIS A 329 -4.28 9.41 4.63
CA HIS A 329 -2.90 9.75 4.28
C HIS A 329 -2.83 10.44 2.91
N ALA A 330 -3.53 9.94 1.90
CA ALA A 330 -3.53 10.50 0.55
C ALA A 330 -4.11 11.94 0.51
N THR A 331 -5.09 12.26 1.36
CA THR A 331 -5.71 13.59 1.44
C THR A 331 -5.10 14.49 2.52
N ALA A 332 -4.17 13.96 3.33
CA ALA A 332 -3.68 14.64 4.53
C ALA A 332 -3.11 16.04 4.27
N VAL A 333 -2.39 16.23 3.17
CA VAL A 333 -1.79 17.52 2.78
C VAL A 333 -2.85 18.46 2.24
N THR A 334 -3.69 17.99 1.31
CA THR A 334 -4.72 18.83 0.67
C THR A 334 -5.76 19.31 1.67
N ASP A 335 -6.12 18.49 2.64
CA ASP A 335 -7.12 18.82 3.67
C ASP A 335 -6.62 19.89 4.65
N ARG A 336 -5.30 20.15 4.75
CA ARG A 336 -4.70 21.07 5.73
C ARG A 336 -4.05 22.30 5.12
N TRP A 337 -3.42 22.14 3.96
CA TRP A 337 -2.64 23.21 3.31
C TRP A 337 -3.06 23.48 1.86
N GLY A 338 -4.12 22.83 1.38
CA GLY A 338 -4.59 22.98 0.01
C GLY A 338 -3.70 22.29 -1.02
N ALA A 339 -3.94 22.57 -2.31
CA ALA A 339 -3.27 21.89 -3.43
C ALA A 339 -2.00 22.59 -3.92
N SER A 340 -1.69 23.82 -3.46
CA SER A 340 -0.65 24.68 -4.04
C SER A 340 0.77 24.13 -3.96
N HIS A 341 1.07 23.24 -2.99
CA HIS A 341 2.39 22.61 -2.78
C HIS A 341 2.30 21.12 -2.57
N TYR A 342 1.22 20.53 -3.08
CA TYR A 342 0.88 19.13 -2.83
C TYR A 342 2.04 18.16 -3.11
N GLY A 343 2.72 18.30 -4.26
CA GLY A 343 3.79 17.37 -4.65
C GLY A 343 4.96 17.37 -3.67
N GLN A 344 5.45 18.55 -3.27
CA GLN A 344 6.58 18.67 -2.36
C GLN A 344 6.22 18.21 -0.94
N LEU A 345 5.09 18.70 -0.40
CA LEU A 345 4.66 18.35 0.96
C LEU A 345 4.31 16.86 1.08
N THR A 346 3.63 16.29 0.07
CA THR A 346 3.32 14.87 0.04
C THR A 346 4.57 14.02 -0.11
N GLY A 347 5.55 14.46 -0.91
CA GLY A 347 6.84 13.76 -1.03
C GLY A 347 7.57 13.66 0.30
N VAL A 348 7.67 14.77 1.03
CA VAL A 348 8.33 14.81 2.36
C VAL A 348 7.53 14.01 3.40
N LEU A 349 6.18 14.06 3.37
CA LEU A 349 5.32 13.26 4.24
C LEU A 349 5.48 11.76 3.95
N SER A 350 5.49 11.37 2.67
CA SER A 350 5.44 9.96 2.28
C SER A 350 6.78 9.23 2.45
N ALA A 351 7.92 9.90 2.41
CA ALA A 351 9.22 9.24 2.51
C ALA A 351 9.41 8.50 3.85
N PRO A 352 9.23 9.13 5.03
CA PRO A 352 9.31 8.43 6.32
C PRO A 352 8.22 7.36 6.49
N VAL A 353 7.01 7.60 5.98
CA VAL A 353 5.89 6.65 6.03
C VAL A 353 6.23 5.38 5.23
N THR A 354 6.79 5.54 4.02
CA THR A 354 7.20 4.41 3.18
C THR A 354 8.35 3.63 3.81
N LEU A 355 9.34 4.33 4.40
CA LEU A 355 10.45 3.69 5.09
C LEU A 355 9.95 2.91 6.32
N ALA A 356 9.08 3.50 7.13
CA ALA A 356 8.47 2.84 8.29
C ALA A 356 7.68 1.59 7.88
N ALA A 357 6.88 1.68 6.80
CA ALA A 357 6.16 0.54 6.24
C ALA A 357 7.09 -0.57 5.72
N ALA A 358 8.21 -0.19 5.09
CA ALA A 358 9.21 -1.15 4.57
C ALA A 358 9.94 -1.90 5.69
N MET A 359 10.22 -1.21 6.81
CA MET A 359 10.89 -1.80 7.98
C MET A 359 9.93 -2.58 8.89
N ALA A 360 8.63 -2.35 8.78
CA ALA A 360 7.62 -2.90 9.68
C ALA A 360 7.62 -4.44 9.79
N PRO A 361 7.79 -5.23 8.71
CA PRO A 361 7.85 -6.69 8.80
C PRO A 361 8.98 -7.17 9.70
N TRP A 362 10.17 -6.61 9.51
CA TRP A 362 11.35 -6.94 10.30
C TRP A 362 11.21 -6.47 11.76
N ILE A 363 10.81 -5.23 11.98
CA ILE A 363 10.58 -4.70 13.33
C ILE A 363 9.60 -5.57 14.09
N GLY A 364 8.47 -5.96 13.47
CA GLY A 364 7.48 -6.84 14.08
C GLY A 364 8.04 -8.21 14.43
N ALA A 365 8.77 -8.84 13.51
CA ALA A 365 9.35 -10.17 13.73
C ALA A 365 10.45 -10.17 14.81
N VAL A 366 11.31 -9.13 14.83
CA VAL A 366 12.33 -8.96 15.89
C VAL A 366 11.68 -8.75 17.25
N LEU A 367 10.68 -7.86 17.33
CA LEU A 367 9.98 -7.63 18.60
C LEU A 367 9.28 -8.89 19.08
N ALA A 368 8.64 -9.65 18.21
CA ALA A 368 8.01 -10.91 18.59
C ALA A 368 9.03 -11.92 19.11
N ALA A 369 10.22 -12.00 18.51
CA ALA A 369 11.30 -12.89 18.93
C ALA A 369 11.90 -12.45 20.28
N VAL A 370 12.16 -11.16 20.48
CA VAL A 370 12.72 -10.61 21.73
C VAL A 370 11.74 -10.72 22.88
N LEU A 371 10.45 -10.44 22.62
CA LEU A 371 9.38 -10.49 23.63
C LEU A 371 8.83 -11.90 23.86
N GLY A 372 9.25 -12.89 23.03
CA GLY A 372 8.80 -14.28 23.12
C GLY A 372 7.36 -14.52 22.69
N SER A 373 6.64 -13.49 22.19
CA SER A 373 5.21 -13.59 21.85
C SER A 373 4.77 -12.56 20.80
N TYR A 374 4.03 -13.03 19.78
CA TYR A 374 3.34 -12.15 18.85
C TYR A 374 2.24 -11.32 19.51
N SER A 375 1.52 -11.86 20.49
CA SER A 375 0.51 -11.11 21.24
C SER A 375 1.12 -9.90 21.95
N THR A 376 2.28 -10.07 22.60
CA THR A 376 3.00 -8.96 23.26
C THR A 376 3.51 -7.94 22.24
N MET A 377 4.02 -8.39 21.09
CA MET A 377 4.40 -7.50 19.99
C MET A 377 3.20 -6.68 19.49
N PHE A 378 2.02 -7.28 19.35
CA PHE A 378 0.80 -6.54 18.94
C PHE A 378 0.40 -5.50 19.99
N TRP A 379 0.58 -5.74 21.28
CA TRP A 379 0.39 -4.73 22.33
C TRP A 379 1.36 -3.55 22.17
N VAL A 380 2.63 -3.80 21.85
CA VAL A 380 3.60 -2.73 21.55
C VAL A 380 3.18 -1.93 20.31
N MET A 381 2.72 -2.60 19.25
CA MET A 381 2.21 -1.93 18.06
C MET A 381 0.96 -1.12 18.33
N ALA A 382 0.07 -1.62 19.19
CA ALA A 382 -1.13 -0.88 19.64
C ALA A 382 -0.74 0.38 20.41
N GLY A 383 0.24 0.30 21.31
CA GLY A 383 0.78 1.45 22.04
C GLY A 383 1.39 2.49 21.08
N MET A 384 2.17 2.03 20.09
CA MET A 384 2.74 2.91 19.06
C MET A 384 1.65 3.61 18.23
N ALA A 385 0.58 2.89 17.86
CA ALA A 385 -0.57 3.47 17.17
C ALA A 385 -1.37 4.44 18.05
N ALA A 386 -1.45 4.20 19.36
CA ALA A 386 -2.06 5.12 20.32
C ALA A 386 -1.26 6.43 20.42
N VAL A 387 0.07 6.36 20.45
CA VAL A 387 0.95 7.56 20.35
C VAL A 387 0.70 8.30 19.03
N ALA A 388 0.57 7.58 17.92
CA ALA A 388 0.21 8.18 16.63
C ALA A 388 -1.15 8.91 16.70
N ALA A 389 -2.15 8.33 17.36
CA ALA A 389 -3.47 8.95 17.55
C ALA A 389 -3.38 10.23 18.41
N ALA A 390 -2.58 10.22 19.47
CA ALA A 390 -2.34 11.41 20.28
C ALA A 390 -1.64 12.52 19.49
N LEU A 391 -0.62 12.18 18.69
CA LEU A 391 0.01 13.13 17.77
C LEU A 391 -0.98 13.66 16.72
N GLY A 392 -1.97 12.86 16.34
CA GLY A 392 -3.08 13.25 15.46
C GLY A 392 -3.79 14.52 15.91
N LEU A 393 -3.88 14.78 17.21
CA LEU A 393 -4.48 15.98 17.79
C LEU A 393 -3.74 17.27 17.42
N ALA A 394 -2.41 17.18 17.22
CA ALA A 394 -1.53 18.31 16.89
C ALA A 394 -1.34 18.51 15.38
N THR A 395 -1.98 17.69 14.51
CA THR A 395 -1.73 17.69 13.06
C THR A 395 -2.44 18.80 12.29
N VAL A 396 -3.34 19.56 12.90
CA VAL A 396 -4.08 20.65 12.25
C VAL A 396 -3.53 21.99 12.72
N PRO A 397 -3.16 22.91 11.81
CA PRO A 397 -2.70 24.26 12.17
C PRO A 397 -3.79 25.02 12.94
N ALA A 398 -3.40 25.82 13.92
CA ALA A 398 -4.32 26.57 14.79
C ALA A 398 -5.26 27.53 14.03
N GLY A 399 -4.85 28.03 12.86
CA GLY A 399 -5.66 28.92 12.02
C GLY A 399 -6.68 28.24 11.11
N CYS A 400 -6.63 26.91 10.93
CA CYS A 400 -7.58 26.16 10.10
C CYS A 400 -8.75 25.55 10.91
N ALA A 401 -8.73 25.68 12.23
CA ALA A 401 -9.79 25.13 13.09
C ALA A 401 -11.11 25.92 12.97
N ASP A 402 -11.04 27.22 12.64
CA ASP A 402 -12.21 28.13 12.65
C ASP A 402 -12.80 28.40 11.25
N SER A 403 -12.10 28.06 10.16
CA SER A 403 -12.57 28.39 8.80
C SER A 403 -13.62 27.42 8.23
N ALA A 404 -13.92 26.31 8.89
CA ALA A 404 -14.97 25.37 8.45
C ALA A 404 -16.41 25.87 8.74
N ASP A 405 -16.58 26.88 9.58
CA ASP A 405 -17.91 27.44 9.93
C ASP A 405 -18.40 28.51 8.91
N VAL A 406 -17.54 28.93 7.96
CA VAL A 406 -17.88 30.00 7.00
C VAL A 406 -18.54 29.47 5.71
N VAL A 407 -18.39 28.20 5.36
CA VAL A 407 -18.90 27.64 4.09
C VAL A 407 -20.37 27.24 4.16
N THR A 408 -20.97 27.14 5.35
CA THR A 408 -22.38 26.79 5.53
C THR A 408 -23.32 28.01 5.57
N ALA A 409 -22.81 29.23 5.42
CA ALA A 409 -23.60 30.49 5.55
C ALA A 409 -23.80 31.27 4.24
N GLN A 410 -23.70 30.66 3.07
CA GLN A 410 -24.20 31.30 1.84
C GLN A 410 -25.61 30.78 1.54
N PRO A 411 -26.66 31.65 1.70
CA PRO A 411 -27.99 31.32 1.22
C PRO A 411 -27.98 31.32 -0.31
N ALA A 412 -28.68 30.33 -0.88
CA ALA A 412 -28.97 30.25 -2.31
C ALA A 412 -29.61 31.57 -2.77
N GLN A 413 -28.98 32.25 -3.71
CA GLN A 413 -29.58 33.24 -4.60
C GLN A 413 -29.57 32.70 -6.02
#